data_f1f9c8fddd1939957d2517bfbf7b029e
#
_entry.id   f1f9c8fddd1939957d2517bfbf7b029e
#
_cell.length_a   1.000
_cell.length_b   1.000
_cell.length_c   1.000
_cell.angle_alpha   90.00
_cell.angle_beta   90.00
_cell.angle_gamma   90.00
#
_symmetry.space_group_name_H-M   'P 1'
#
loop_
_entity.id
_entity.type
_entity.pdbx_description
1 polymer ?
#
loop_
_entity_poly.entity_id
_entity_poly.type
_entity_poly.pdbx_seq_one_letter_code
_entity_poly.pdbx_strand_id
1 'polypeptide(L)'
;MKTITTDCLVIGAGLAGSAYALQAARQGLQVELLSLEGPLVANSDWAQGGIIYDRSPAPEQLAHDIVEASDGTANPAAVEHLVREGPAAVQELLLDELDVAFDRDARGELELAREGGHSSRRIIHAKDLTGHAILQSVAARVDGTPAITRRSGWVAVDLLTLSHNSDDVADRYAPLTCFGAYVLDTATGEVHAVVAKKTVLASGGLGQIFLHSTNQPGSVGHGMAMSYRVGARLIDLEYVQFHPTVFFKKNAPRFLITEALRGEGAVLVNSRGERFMDAIHPRGSLAPRDIVARAIHLELAASGEPCVFLNLSAMKPDFIRERFPTVAARCAEHGVDVTREWIPVVPAAHFSCGGVHTDLAGRTNVRHLNAIGETACTGLHGANRLASTSLLECLTSAKFTALADGADIKAGGFRLPQPRLWQAAAREADPTLIRQDLQLLRSTMWNYAGIMRSPKRLTRARRILLELREEIQSFYRDCRVTRELIELRNAVQTALLVVHAASLNPVSKGCHYVVDGE
;
A
#
# COMPACT_ATOMS: atom_id res chain seq x y z
N MET A 1 22.04 -12.35 19.32
CA MET A 1 21.91 -11.53 18.10
C MET A 1 22.96 -11.95 17.10
N LYS A 2 22.60 -12.27 15.86
CA LYS A 2 23.54 -12.48 14.73
C LYS A 2 23.58 -11.20 13.90
N THR A 3 24.73 -10.94 13.26
CA THR A 3 24.85 -9.87 12.27
C THR A 3 24.98 -10.49 10.88
N ILE A 4 24.11 -10.08 9.97
CA ILE A 4 24.10 -10.49 8.56
C ILE A 4 24.52 -9.27 7.73
N THR A 5 25.42 -9.45 6.78
CA THR A 5 25.88 -8.36 5.90
C THR A 5 25.48 -8.65 4.45
N THR A 6 24.94 -7.65 3.77
CA THR A 6 24.48 -7.75 2.38
C THR A 6 24.75 -6.45 1.62
N ASP A 7 24.58 -6.47 0.28
CA ASP A 7 24.61 -5.24 -0.50
C ASP A 7 23.30 -4.45 -0.30
N CYS A 8 22.15 -5.13 -0.43
CA CYS A 8 20.83 -4.52 -0.32
C CYS A 8 19.97 -5.26 0.69
N LEU A 9 19.37 -4.52 1.64
CA LEU A 9 18.30 -4.99 2.50
C LEU A 9 16.98 -4.43 1.99
N VAL A 10 16.04 -5.31 1.60
CA VAL A 10 14.69 -4.94 1.15
C VAL A 10 13.67 -5.32 2.20
N ILE A 11 12.91 -4.36 2.70
CA ILE A 11 11.90 -4.56 3.74
C ILE A 11 10.51 -4.56 3.08
N GLY A 12 9.99 -5.77 2.82
CA GLY A 12 8.72 -6.03 2.14
C GLY A 12 8.90 -6.76 0.82
N ALA A 13 8.24 -7.93 0.68
CA ALA A 13 8.31 -8.81 -0.49
C ALA A 13 7.05 -8.74 -1.39
N GLY A 14 6.35 -7.60 -1.39
CA GLY A 14 5.33 -7.28 -2.39
C GLY A 14 5.94 -7.05 -3.77
N LEU A 15 5.14 -6.64 -4.75
CA LEU A 15 5.61 -6.47 -6.14
C LEU A 15 6.81 -5.51 -6.23
N ALA A 16 6.76 -4.36 -5.54
CA ALA A 16 7.86 -3.38 -5.57
C ALA A 16 9.17 -3.96 -5.05
N GLY A 17 9.16 -4.56 -3.85
CA GLY A 17 10.37 -5.12 -3.24
C GLY A 17 10.93 -6.31 -3.99
N SER A 18 10.07 -7.20 -4.50
CA SER A 18 10.48 -8.35 -5.28
C SER A 18 11.04 -7.96 -6.65
N ALA A 19 10.41 -7.00 -7.34
CA ALA A 19 10.93 -6.46 -8.60
C ALA A 19 12.27 -5.74 -8.41
N TYR A 20 12.42 -4.95 -7.32
CA TYR A 20 13.72 -4.35 -6.96
C TYR A 20 14.79 -5.42 -6.73
N ALA A 21 14.48 -6.47 -5.97
CA ALA A 21 15.43 -7.54 -5.66
C ALA A 21 15.93 -8.23 -6.93
N LEU A 22 15.04 -8.52 -7.89
CA LEU A 22 15.41 -9.08 -9.20
C LEU A 22 16.31 -8.13 -10.00
N GLN A 23 15.96 -6.84 -10.06
CA GLN A 23 16.75 -5.84 -10.77
C GLN A 23 18.15 -5.62 -10.14
N ALA A 24 18.24 -5.65 -8.80
CA ALA A 24 19.50 -5.55 -8.08
C ALA A 24 20.39 -6.80 -8.31
N ALA A 25 19.79 -7.99 -8.26
CA ALA A 25 20.47 -9.25 -8.52
C ALA A 25 21.07 -9.32 -9.94
N ARG A 26 20.39 -8.78 -10.97
CA ARG A 26 20.92 -8.66 -12.35
C ARG A 26 22.18 -7.82 -12.43
N GLN A 27 22.38 -6.90 -11.50
CA GLN A 27 23.59 -6.08 -11.41
C GLN A 27 24.71 -6.73 -10.60
N GLY A 28 24.50 -7.98 -10.15
CA GLY A 28 25.46 -8.78 -9.36
C GLY A 28 25.41 -8.47 -7.86
N LEU A 29 24.36 -7.79 -7.35
CA LEU A 29 24.24 -7.43 -5.95
C LEU A 29 23.60 -8.57 -5.15
N GLN A 30 24.06 -8.75 -3.90
CA GLN A 30 23.44 -9.67 -2.94
C GLN A 30 22.29 -8.97 -2.22
N VAL A 31 21.13 -9.63 -2.11
CA VAL A 31 19.92 -9.06 -1.57
C VAL A 31 19.34 -9.94 -0.45
N GLU A 32 19.13 -9.34 0.71
CA GLU A 32 18.27 -9.88 1.78
C GLU A 32 16.85 -9.28 1.64
N LEU A 33 15.87 -10.11 1.32
CA LEU A 33 14.48 -9.72 1.09
C LEU A 33 13.61 -10.20 2.25
N LEU A 34 13.09 -9.27 3.06
CA LEU A 34 12.27 -9.57 4.23
C LEU A 34 10.78 -9.65 3.87
N SER A 35 10.11 -10.65 4.41
CA SER A 35 8.67 -10.86 4.28
C SER A 35 8.05 -11.16 5.64
N LEU A 36 6.90 -10.55 5.95
CA LEU A 36 6.14 -10.83 7.18
C LEU A 36 5.67 -12.29 7.26
N GLU A 37 5.35 -12.87 6.11
CA GLU A 37 4.83 -14.23 5.97
C GLU A 37 5.36 -14.86 4.68
N GLY A 38 4.54 -15.65 3.99
CA GLY A 38 4.91 -16.27 2.71
C GLY A 38 5.02 -15.29 1.53
N PRO A 39 5.45 -15.80 0.37
CA PRO A 39 5.75 -14.98 -0.80
C PRO A 39 4.53 -14.28 -1.43
N LEU A 40 3.31 -14.78 -1.20
CA LEU A 40 2.08 -14.22 -1.75
C LEU A 40 1.26 -13.42 -0.73
N VAL A 41 1.80 -13.18 0.47
CA VAL A 41 1.10 -12.37 1.49
C VAL A 41 1.49 -10.91 1.32
N ALA A 42 0.87 -10.25 0.35
CA ALA A 42 1.07 -8.83 0.05
C ALA A 42 -0.19 -8.21 -0.57
N ASN A 43 -0.37 -6.89 -0.44
CA ASN A 43 -1.50 -6.18 -1.08
C ASN A 43 -1.49 -6.34 -2.61
N SER A 44 -0.32 -6.51 -3.21
CA SER A 44 -0.19 -6.76 -4.65
C SER A 44 -0.89 -8.05 -5.08
N ASP A 45 -0.91 -9.11 -4.24
CA ASP A 45 -1.63 -10.36 -4.50
C ASP A 45 -3.15 -10.14 -4.61
N TRP A 46 -3.70 -9.20 -3.85
CA TRP A 46 -5.13 -8.91 -3.81
C TRP A 46 -5.60 -7.90 -4.86
N ALA A 47 -4.70 -7.42 -5.74
CA ALA A 47 -5.05 -6.50 -6.81
C ALA A 47 -5.89 -7.22 -7.89
N GLN A 48 -7.16 -6.84 -8.04
CA GLN A 48 -8.14 -7.52 -8.91
C GLN A 48 -8.24 -6.90 -10.30
N GLY A 49 -8.10 -5.58 -10.42
CA GLY A 49 -8.42 -4.85 -11.65
C GLY A 49 -7.46 -5.14 -12.80
N GLY A 50 -6.25 -4.66 -12.68
CA GLY A 50 -5.23 -4.83 -13.71
C GLY A 50 -4.02 -3.92 -13.50
N ILE A 51 -3.17 -3.86 -14.50
CA ILE A 51 -2.03 -2.94 -14.57
C ILE A 51 -2.10 -2.14 -15.85
N ILE A 52 -1.78 -0.84 -15.77
CA ILE A 52 -1.70 0.02 -16.96
C ILE A 52 -0.56 -0.47 -17.86
N TYR A 53 -0.89 -0.67 -19.13
CA TYR A 53 0.08 -0.94 -20.20
C TYR A 53 -0.32 -0.12 -21.41
N ASP A 54 0.08 1.16 -21.39
CA ASP A 54 -0.26 2.11 -22.44
C ASP A 54 0.86 2.19 -23.48
N ARG A 55 0.59 1.69 -24.70
CA ARG A 55 1.47 1.80 -25.87
C ARG A 55 0.95 2.82 -26.88
N SER A 56 0.04 3.67 -26.45
CA SER A 56 -0.51 4.73 -27.29
C SER A 56 0.60 5.68 -27.78
N PRO A 57 0.51 6.19 -29.02
CA PRO A 57 1.37 7.27 -29.48
C PRO A 57 1.06 8.62 -28.80
N ALA A 58 0.00 8.69 -27.97
CA ALA A 58 -0.45 9.88 -27.23
C ALA A 58 -0.36 9.65 -25.71
N PRO A 59 0.83 9.57 -25.12
CA PRO A 59 1.03 9.33 -23.69
C PRO A 59 0.46 10.45 -22.81
N GLU A 60 0.23 11.64 -23.37
CA GLU A 60 -0.34 12.81 -22.71
C GLU A 60 -1.76 12.54 -22.18
N GLN A 61 -2.50 11.60 -22.81
CA GLN A 61 -3.84 11.26 -22.39
C GLN A 61 -3.83 10.53 -21.03
N LEU A 62 -2.87 9.62 -20.81
CA LEU A 62 -2.68 8.98 -19.50
C LEU A 62 -2.22 9.99 -18.45
N ALA A 63 -1.31 10.89 -18.82
CA ALA A 63 -0.86 11.96 -17.92
C ALA A 63 -2.03 12.84 -17.48
N HIS A 64 -2.91 13.23 -18.42
CA HIS A 64 -4.12 13.99 -18.13
C HIS A 64 -5.05 13.24 -17.16
N ASP A 65 -5.32 11.95 -17.42
CA ASP A 65 -6.18 11.13 -16.55
C ASP A 65 -5.63 11.04 -15.11
N ILE A 66 -4.29 10.93 -14.95
CA ILE A 66 -3.64 10.91 -13.62
C ILE A 66 -3.82 12.26 -12.91
N VAL A 67 -3.59 13.37 -13.62
CA VAL A 67 -3.72 14.73 -13.06
C VAL A 67 -5.18 15.02 -12.69
N GLU A 68 -6.15 14.66 -13.55
CA GLU A 68 -7.59 14.80 -13.25
C GLU A 68 -7.98 13.98 -12.02
N ALA A 69 -7.58 12.69 -11.96
CA ALA A 69 -7.89 11.81 -10.83
C ALA A 69 -7.30 12.32 -9.50
N SER A 70 -6.14 12.96 -9.55
CA SER A 70 -5.44 13.53 -8.38
C SER A 70 -6.02 14.86 -7.87
N ASP A 71 -7.11 15.35 -8.46
CA ASP A 71 -7.68 16.68 -8.21
C ASP A 71 -6.65 17.81 -8.49
N GLY A 72 -5.85 17.64 -9.56
CA GLY A 72 -4.87 18.59 -10.02
C GLY A 72 -3.62 18.75 -9.13
N THR A 73 -3.38 17.82 -8.20
CA THR A 73 -2.28 17.93 -7.22
C THR A 73 -1.10 17.01 -7.49
N ALA A 74 -1.18 16.14 -8.52
CA ALA A 74 -0.09 15.26 -8.89
C ALA A 74 1.19 16.02 -9.27
N ASN A 75 2.35 15.49 -8.89
CA ASN A 75 3.66 16.02 -9.28
C ASN A 75 3.90 15.76 -10.78
N PRO A 76 4.00 16.82 -11.63
CA PRO A 76 4.14 16.64 -13.07
C PRO A 76 5.36 15.80 -13.49
N ALA A 77 6.50 15.94 -12.79
CA ALA A 77 7.70 15.16 -13.09
C ALA A 77 7.52 13.67 -12.79
N ALA A 78 6.79 13.32 -11.73
CA ALA A 78 6.48 11.92 -11.40
C ALA A 78 5.48 11.32 -12.40
N VAL A 79 4.49 12.10 -12.84
CA VAL A 79 3.53 11.68 -13.86
C VAL A 79 4.24 11.43 -15.19
N GLU A 80 5.05 12.38 -15.68
CA GLU A 80 5.81 12.23 -16.92
C GLU A 80 6.73 11.00 -16.87
N HIS A 81 7.44 10.81 -15.76
CA HIS A 81 8.32 9.66 -15.56
C HIS A 81 7.56 8.34 -15.67
N LEU A 82 6.43 8.20 -14.94
CA LEU A 82 5.63 6.98 -14.97
C LEU A 82 5.08 6.68 -16.37
N VAL A 83 4.55 7.69 -17.04
CA VAL A 83 3.92 7.54 -18.36
C VAL A 83 4.95 7.15 -19.42
N ARG A 84 6.17 7.69 -19.34
CA ARG A 84 7.25 7.40 -20.29
C ARG A 84 7.90 6.05 -20.04
N GLU A 85 8.23 5.73 -18.79
CA GLU A 85 9.06 4.57 -18.42
C GLU A 85 8.23 3.33 -18.03
N GLY A 86 6.99 3.53 -17.63
CA GLY A 86 6.12 2.47 -17.14
C GLY A 86 5.86 1.36 -18.16
N PRO A 87 5.49 1.65 -19.42
CA PRO A 87 5.25 0.62 -20.42
C PRO A 87 6.45 -0.29 -20.65
N ALA A 88 7.66 0.27 -20.67
CA ALA A 88 8.90 -0.50 -20.80
C ALA A 88 9.15 -1.39 -19.57
N ALA A 89 8.85 -0.92 -18.37
CA ALA A 89 9.00 -1.73 -17.16
C ALA A 89 8.05 -2.94 -17.13
N VAL A 90 6.81 -2.78 -17.61
CA VAL A 90 5.85 -3.88 -17.78
C VAL A 90 6.33 -4.86 -18.85
N GLN A 91 6.72 -4.34 -20.03
CA GLN A 91 7.18 -5.17 -21.15
C GLN A 91 8.36 -6.05 -20.73
N GLU A 92 9.42 -5.44 -20.20
CA GLU A 92 10.67 -6.14 -19.87
C GLU A 92 10.48 -7.21 -18.79
N LEU A 93 9.78 -6.89 -17.70
CA LEU A 93 9.69 -7.82 -16.58
C LEU A 93 8.52 -8.78 -16.72
N LEU A 94 7.30 -8.27 -17.00
CA LEU A 94 6.11 -9.12 -16.92
C LEU A 94 5.85 -9.90 -18.21
N LEU A 95 6.12 -9.30 -19.39
CA LEU A 95 5.82 -9.93 -20.67
C LEU A 95 7.01 -10.71 -21.21
N ASP A 96 8.20 -10.09 -21.33
CA ASP A 96 9.35 -10.70 -21.99
C ASP A 96 10.08 -11.71 -21.10
N GLU A 97 10.22 -11.41 -19.80
CA GLU A 97 11.00 -12.28 -18.90
C GLU A 97 10.16 -13.31 -18.16
N LEU A 98 9.02 -12.87 -17.59
CA LEU A 98 8.20 -13.74 -16.74
C LEU A 98 7.05 -14.40 -17.47
N ASP A 99 6.73 -13.96 -18.69
CA ASP A 99 5.62 -14.46 -19.53
C ASP A 99 4.33 -14.61 -18.70
N VAL A 100 3.98 -13.53 -17.95
CA VAL A 100 2.77 -13.54 -17.11
C VAL A 100 1.54 -13.77 -17.97
N ALA A 101 0.71 -14.74 -17.59
CA ALA A 101 -0.47 -15.16 -18.34
C ALA A 101 -1.62 -14.12 -18.21
N PHE A 102 -1.51 -13.03 -18.97
CA PHE A 102 -2.59 -12.06 -19.14
C PHE A 102 -3.63 -12.54 -20.13
N ASP A 103 -4.86 -12.07 -19.96
CA ASP A 103 -5.96 -12.38 -20.89
C ASP A 103 -5.67 -11.84 -22.29
N ARG A 104 -6.08 -12.63 -23.31
CA ARG A 104 -5.89 -12.31 -24.72
C ARG A 104 -7.21 -12.41 -25.47
N ASP A 105 -7.36 -11.56 -26.46
CA ASP A 105 -8.52 -11.60 -27.35
C ASP A 105 -8.46 -12.77 -28.34
N ALA A 106 -9.49 -12.92 -29.19
CA ALA A 106 -9.58 -13.99 -30.18
C ALA A 106 -8.47 -13.96 -31.25
N ARG A 107 -7.69 -12.86 -31.34
CA ARG A 107 -6.55 -12.70 -32.24
C ARG A 107 -5.22 -13.00 -31.56
N GLY A 108 -5.24 -13.32 -30.25
CA GLY A 108 -4.05 -13.54 -29.44
C GLY A 108 -3.38 -12.27 -28.93
N GLU A 109 -3.97 -11.09 -29.15
CA GLU A 109 -3.49 -9.82 -28.62
C GLU A 109 -3.93 -9.63 -27.16
N LEU A 110 -3.17 -8.83 -26.37
CA LEU A 110 -3.53 -8.54 -24.99
C LEU A 110 -4.91 -7.87 -24.90
N GLU A 111 -5.82 -8.43 -24.13
CA GLU A 111 -7.13 -7.83 -23.87
C GLU A 111 -6.99 -6.60 -22.98
N LEU A 112 -7.55 -5.46 -23.46
CA LEU A 112 -7.46 -4.19 -22.74
C LEU A 112 -8.79 -3.84 -22.08
N ALA A 113 -8.78 -3.64 -20.78
CA ALA A 113 -9.90 -3.14 -19.99
C ALA A 113 -9.81 -1.61 -19.77
N ARG A 114 -10.92 -1.05 -19.27
CA ARG A 114 -11.02 0.34 -18.81
C ARG A 114 -11.62 0.35 -17.40
N GLU A 115 -11.02 1.11 -16.50
CA GLU A 115 -11.56 1.38 -15.16
C GLU A 115 -11.98 2.84 -14.98
N GLY A 116 -12.58 3.16 -13.84
CA GLY A 116 -13.01 4.52 -13.51
C GLY A 116 -11.84 5.53 -13.56
N GLY A 117 -12.10 6.71 -14.13
CA GLY A 117 -11.11 7.76 -14.32
C GLY A 117 -10.29 7.65 -15.60
N HIS A 118 -10.27 6.50 -16.28
CA HIS A 118 -9.56 6.35 -17.56
C HIS A 118 -10.38 6.84 -18.75
N SER A 119 -9.76 7.58 -19.63
CA SER A 119 -10.35 8.04 -20.91
C SER A 119 -10.35 6.96 -21.99
N SER A 120 -9.42 5.99 -21.94
CA SER A 120 -9.28 4.90 -22.92
C SER A 120 -9.03 3.53 -22.27
N ARG A 121 -9.17 2.45 -23.07
CA ARG A 121 -8.80 1.09 -22.67
C ARG A 121 -7.28 0.95 -22.75
N ARG A 122 -6.62 0.64 -21.62
CA ARG A 122 -5.14 0.51 -21.53
C ARG A 122 -4.67 -0.38 -20.39
N ILE A 123 -5.58 -1.14 -19.81
CA ILE A 123 -5.31 -1.96 -18.62
C ILE A 123 -5.31 -3.42 -19.05
N ILE A 124 -4.15 -4.08 -18.93
CA ILE A 124 -4.03 -5.53 -19.09
C ILE A 124 -4.39 -6.22 -17.78
N HIS A 125 -4.97 -7.41 -17.87
CA HIS A 125 -5.50 -8.12 -16.71
C HIS A 125 -5.42 -9.64 -16.89
N ALA A 126 -5.52 -10.37 -15.79
CA ALA A 126 -5.72 -11.81 -15.73
C ALA A 126 -7.03 -12.06 -14.97
N LYS A 127 -8.16 -12.02 -15.66
CA LYS A 127 -9.52 -12.05 -15.09
C LYS A 127 -9.69 -11.02 -13.97
N ASP A 128 -10.05 -11.47 -12.78
CA ASP A 128 -10.12 -10.68 -11.54
C ASP A 128 -9.05 -11.08 -10.50
N LEU A 129 -7.90 -11.59 -10.97
CA LEU A 129 -6.76 -12.06 -10.18
C LEU A 129 -5.41 -11.54 -10.70
N THR A 130 -5.38 -10.37 -11.30
CA THR A 130 -4.17 -9.84 -11.96
C THR A 130 -2.97 -9.76 -11.04
N GLY A 131 -3.16 -9.25 -9.82
CA GLY A 131 -2.09 -9.16 -8.82
C GLY A 131 -1.51 -10.52 -8.44
N HIS A 132 -2.37 -11.52 -8.28
CA HIS A 132 -1.97 -12.90 -7.99
C HIS A 132 -1.11 -13.49 -9.11
N ALA A 133 -1.56 -13.38 -10.37
CA ALA A 133 -0.82 -13.89 -11.53
C ALA A 133 0.58 -13.24 -11.64
N ILE A 134 0.67 -11.93 -11.45
CA ILE A 134 1.94 -11.19 -11.46
C ILE A 134 2.83 -11.64 -10.30
N LEU A 135 2.31 -11.60 -9.06
CA LEU A 135 3.13 -11.86 -7.88
C LEU A 135 3.61 -13.31 -7.81
N GLN A 136 2.79 -14.28 -8.26
CA GLN A 136 3.18 -15.67 -8.35
C GLN A 136 4.39 -15.87 -9.27
N SER A 137 4.37 -15.27 -10.47
CA SER A 137 5.48 -15.35 -11.43
C SER A 137 6.74 -14.67 -10.89
N VAL A 138 6.59 -13.48 -10.30
CA VAL A 138 7.70 -12.73 -9.69
C VAL A 138 8.30 -13.50 -8.51
N ALA A 139 7.46 -14.07 -7.62
CA ALA A 139 7.91 -14.81 -6.45
C ALA A 139 8.69 -16.08 -6.83
N ALA A 140 8.22 -16.82 -7.84
CA ALA A 140 8.92 -18.00 -8.37
C ALA A 140 10.31 -17.62 -8.94
N ARG A 141 10.40 -16.49 -9.64
CA ARG A 141 11.68 -15.98 -10.16
C ARG A 141 12.62 -15.55 -9.03
N VAL A 142 12.12 -14.88 -7.98
CA VAL A 142 12.90 -14.51 -6.79
C VAL A 142 13.49 -15.75 -6.14
N ASP A 143 12.69 -16.80 -5.93
CA ASP A 143 13.14 -18.04 -5.29
C ASP A 143 14.17 -18.82 -6.15
N GLY A 144 14.11 -18.67 -7.46
CA GLY A 144 15.08 -19.24 -8.40
C GLY A 144 16.35 -18.39 -8.59
N THR A 145 16.52 -17.24 -7.91
CA THR A 145 17.65 -16.32 -8.09
C THR A 145 18.65 -16.44 -6.94
N PRO A 146 19.84 -17.08 -7.10
CA PRO A 146 20.76 -17.35 -5.98
C PRO A 146 21.28 -16.11 -5.25
N ALA A 147 21.29 -14.95 -5.88
CA ALA A 147 21.73 -13.70 -5.28
C ALA A 147 20.69 -13.09 -4.31
N ILE A 148 19.48 -13.66 -4.23
CA ILE A 148 18.42 -13.18 -3.37
C ILE A 148 18.16 -14.20 -2.26
N THR A 149 18.32 -13.79 -1.01
CA THR A 149 17.90 -14.58 0.15
C THR A 149 16.57 -14.03 0.68
N ARG A 150 15.47 -14.77 0.48
CA ARG A 150 14.18 -14.42 1.07
C ARG A 150 14.09 -14.96 2.50
N ARG A 151 13.70 -14.06 3.42
CA ARG A 151 13.46 -14.41 4.82
C ARG A 151 12.00 -14.18 5.18
N SER A 152 11.24 -15.26 5.15
CA SER A 152 9.83 -15.25 5.59
C SER A 152 9.72 -15.27 7.11
N GLY A 153 8.74 -14.55 7.67
CA GLY A 153 8.58 -14.40 9.12
C GLY A 153 9.59 -13.46 9.77
N TRP A 154 10.31 -12.66 8.97
CA TRP A 154 11.27 -11.67 9.47
C TRP A 154 10.69 -10.26 9.41
N VAL A 155 10.59 -9.63 10.59
CA VAL A 155 9.93 -8.33 10.78
C VAL A 155 10.97 -7.28 11.11
N ALA A 156 11.07 -6.22 10.31
CA ALA A 156 11.93 -5.09 10.65
C ALA A 156 11.39 -4.37 11.91
N VAL A 157 12.26 -4.21 12.91
CA VAL A 157 11.95 -3.58 14.19
C VAL A 157 12.19 -2.08 14.14
N ASP A 158 13.43 -1.71 13.77
CA ASP A 158 13.87 -0.33 13.59
C ASP A 158 15.04 -0.25 12.59
N LEU A 159 15.18 0.89 11.92
CA LEU A 159 16.30 1.16 11.04
C LEU A 159 17.58 1.45 11.84
N LEU A 160 18.71 1.01 11.32
CA LEU A 160 20.03 1.31 11.86
C LEU A 160 20.59 2.58 11.21
N THR A 161 20.97 3.56 12.03
CA THR A 161 21.64 4.78 11.57
C THR A 161 23.00 4.97 12.24
N LEU A 162 23.96 5.56 11.53
CA LEU A 162 25.30 5.77 12.05
C LEU A 162 25.27 6.52 13.39
N SER A 163 24.51 7.60 13.46
CA SER A 163 24.44 8.46 14.65
C SER A 163 23.85 7.80 15.89
N HIS A 164 22.98 6.79 15.72
CA HIS A 164 22.26 6.18 16.87
C HIS A 164 22.70 4.75 17.18
N ASN A 165 23.09 3.98 16.17
CA ASN A 165 23.25 2.53 16.30
C ASN A 165 24.67 2.03 16.04
N SER A 166 25.62 2.89 15.58
CA SER A 166 27.04 2.53 15.53
C SER A 166 27.64 2.45 16.94
N ASP A 167 28.57 1.56 17.14
CA ASP A 167 29.37 1.47 18.35
C ASP A 167 30.53 2.51 18.37
N ASP A 168 30.88 3.09 17.22
CA ASP A 168 31.85 4.17 17.10
C ASP A 168 31.23 5.53 17.48
N VAL A 169 31.77 6.13 18.54
CA VAL A 169 31.30 7.43 19.05
C VAL A 169 31.44 8.56 18.03
N ALA A 170 32.42 8.50 17.12
CA ALA A 170 32.63 9.50 16.08
C ALA A 170 31.46 9.57 15.08
N ASP A 171 30.72 8.47 14.91
CA ASP A 171 29.56 8.41 14.01
C ASP A 171 28.37 9.28 14.46
N ARG A 172 28.36 9.78 15.69
CA ARG A 172 27.33 10.73 16.17
C ARG A 172 27.31 12.02 15.36
N TYR A 173 28.44 12.40 14.78
CA TYR A 173 28.58 13.62 13.98
C TYR A 173 28.50 13.35 12.47
N ALA A 174 28.35 12.09 12.05
CA ALA A 174 28.19 11.72 10.66
C ALA A 174 26.84 12.25 10.11
N PRO A 175 26.75 12.56 8.82
CA PRO A 175 25.48 12.83 8.17
C PRO A 175 24.50 11.69 8.41
N LEU A 176 23.20 12.02 8.50
CA LEU A 176 22.16 11.04 8.74
C LEU A 176 22.19 9.96 7.65
N THR A 177 22.63 8.76 8.03
CA THR A 177 22.92 7.66 7.11
C THR A 177 22.38 6.36 7.68
N CYS A 178 21.57 5.65 6.90
CA CYS A 178 21.09 4.32 7.21
C CYS A 178 22.17 3.28 6.80
N PHE A 179 22.33 2.22 7.61
CA PHE A 179 23.21 1.11 7.29
C PHE A 179 22.60 -0.27 7.57
N GLY A 180 21.25 -0.35 7.61
CA GLY A 180 20.54 -1.60 7.83
C GLY A 180 19.33 -1.48 8.73
N ALA A 181 18.94 -2.58 9.36
CA ALA A 181 17.83 -2.66 10.31
C ALA A 181 18.07 -3.74 11.38
N TYR A 182 17.47 -3.54 12.56
CA TYR A 182 17.18 -4.65 13.47
C TYR A 182 15.95 -5.40 12.94
N VAL A 183 16.01 -6.72 13.00
CA VAL A 183 14.99 -7.60 12.44
C VAL A 183 14.66 -8.71 13.43
N LEU A 184 13.38 -8.89 13.73
CA LEU A 184 12.86 -9.98 14.54
C LEU A 184 12.64 -11.21 13.65
N ASP A 185 13.25 -12.33 14.00
CA ASP A 185 12.85 -13.64 13.50
C ASP A 185 11.68 -14.14 14.36
N THR A 186 10.48 -14.20 13.79
CA THR A 186 9.26 -14.57 14.54
C THR A 186 9.23 -16.03 14.94
N ALA A 187 9.99 -16.90 14.27
CA ALA A 187 10.05 -18.32 14.59
C ALA A 187 10.87 -18.59 15.88
N THR A 188 11.94 -17.81 16.09
CA THR A 188 12.82 -17.96 17.25
C THR A 188 12.56 -16.91 18.33
N GLY A 189 11.92 -15.79 17.97
CA GLY A 189 11.76 -14.61 18.82
C GLY A 189 13.08 -13.87 19.07
N GLU A 190 14.13 -14.14 18.28
CA GLU A 190 15.42 -13.46 18.38
C GLU A 190 15.45 -12.23 17.47
N VAL A 191 16.09 -11.16 17.96
CA VAL A 191 16.38 -9.98 17.14
C VAL A 191 17.80 -10.09 16.59
N HIS A 192 17.93 -9.91 15.28
CA HIS A 192 19.18 -9.90 14.54
C HIS A 192 19.46 -8.50 13.97
N ALA A 193 20.67 -8.23 13.56
CA ALA A 193 21.02 -7.05 12.78
C ALA A 193 21.31 -7.45 11.34
N VAL A 194 20.63 -6.82 10.38
CA VAL A 194 20.99 -6.91 8.95
C VAL A 194 21.64 -5.60 8.56
N VAL A 195 22.93 -5.66 8.27
CA VAL A 195 23.76 -4.53 7.87
C VAL A 195 23.85 -4.51 6.34
N ALA A 196 23.56 -3.38 5.72
CA ALA A 196 23.47 -3.27 4.28
C ALA A 196 24.04 -1.94 3.76
N LYS A 197 24.58 -1.96 2.54
CA LYS A 197 25.02 -0.74 1.82
C LYS A 197 23.81 0.12 1.44
N LYS A 198 22.69 -0.52 1.08
CA LYS A 198 21.42 0.13 0.78
C LYS A 198 20.27 -0.55 1.53
N THR A 199 19.39 0.25 2.10
CA THR A 199 18.15 -0.24 2.73
C THR A 199 16.94 0.32 2.00
N VAL A 200 16.05 -0.55 1.53
CA VAL A 200 14.90 -0.21 0.69
C VAL A 200 13.61 -0.56 1.41
N LEU A 201 12.79 0.45 1.66
CA LEU A 201 11.46 0.29 2.22
C LEU A 201 10.45 0.01 1.11
N ALA A 202 9.88 -1.19 1.11
CA ALA A 202 8.86 -1.66 0.17
C ALA A 202 7.68 -2.31 0.94
N SER A 203 7.40 -1.80 2.14
CA SER A 203 6.51 -2.40 3.13
C SER A 203 5.02 -2.12 2.90
N GLY A 204 4.64 -1.54 1.76
CA GLY A 204 3.26 -1.22 1.41
C GLY A 204 2.68 -0.06 2.21
N GLY A 205 1.35 0.02 2.23
CA GLY A 205 0.59 1.13 2.80
C GLY A 205 0.19 0.96 4.26
N LEU A 206 -0.86 1.69 4.64
CA LEU A 206 -1.28 1.88 6.03
C LEU A 206 -2.75 1.52 6.31
N GLY A 207 -3.48 0.92 5.36
CA GLY A 207 -4.94 0.76 5.46
C GLY A 207 -5.43 0.00 6.70
N GLN A 208 -4.61 -0.84 7.32
CA GLN A 208 -4.95 -1.59 8.53
C GLN A 208 -4.97 -0.76 9.82
N ILE A 209 -4.65 0.55 9.75
CA ILE A 209 -4.93 1.46 10.87
C ILE A 209 -6.41 1.89 10.93
N PHE A 210 -7.21 1.56 9.92
CA PHE A 210 -8.66 1.81 9.87
C PHE A 210 -9.48 0.56 10.17
N LEU A 211 -10.72 0.75 10.66
CA LEU A 211 -11.61 -0.35 11.02
C LEU A 211 -11.99 -1.25 9.82
N HIS A 212 -12.22 -0.63 8.67
CA HIS A 212 -12.49 -1.32 7.42
C HIS A 212 -11.36 -1.07 6.43
N SER A 213 -10.75 -2.14 5.96
CA SER A 213 -9.62 -2.08 5.03
C SER A 213 -9.68 -3.23 4.03
N THR A 214 -9.19 -2.97 2.81
CA THR A 214 -8.95 -3.98 1.77
C THR A 214 -7.52 -4.48 1.78
N ASN A 215 -6.69 -3.98 2.67
CA ASN A 215 -5.29 -4.36 2.74
C ASN A 215 -5.09 -5.64 3.55
N GLN A 216 -4.03 -6.37 3.25
CA GLN A 216 -3.55 -7.52 4.02
C GLN A 216 -3.31 -7.14 5.48
N PRO A 217 -3.51 -8.07 6.44
CA PRO A 217 -3.06 -7.91 7.82
C PRO A 217 -1.59 -7.47 7.87
N GLY A 218 -1.25 -6.58 8.82
CA GLY A 218 0.09 -6.03 8.92
C GLY A 218 0.37 -4.78 8.06
N SER A 219 -0.56 -4.34 7.19
CA SER A 219 -0.40 -3.09 6.42
C SER A 219 -0.69 -1.86 7.28
N VAL A 220 0.17 -1.60 8.27
CA VAL A 220 0.00 -0.53 9.27
C VAL A 220 0.95 0.66 9.08
N GLY A 221 1.63 0.75 7.92
CA GLY A 221 2.61 1.80 7.63
C GLY A 221 3.98 1.57 8.28
N HIS A 222 4.45 0.33 8.33
CA HIS A 222 5.74 -0.03 8.95
C HIS A 222 6.90 0.83 8.47
N GLY A 223 7.10 0.95 7.15
CA GLY A 223 8.17 1.76 6.56
C GLY A 223 8.02 3.24 6.88
N MET A 224 6.80 3.76 6.89
CA MET A 224 6.50 5.16 7.23
C MET A 224 6.86 5.45 8.70
N ALA A 225 6.46 4.57 9.62
CA ALA A 225 6.76 4.73 11.04
C ALA A 225 8.27 4.62 11.35
N MET A 226 8.97 3.64 10.74
CA MET A 226 10.41 3.47 10.93
C MET A 226 11.21 4.63 10.34
N SER A 227 10.85 5.08 9.14
CA SER A 227 11.52 6.21 8.48
C SER A 227 11.33 7.53 9.23
N TYR A 228 10.14 7.76 9.81
CA TYR A 228 9.89 8.91 10.66
C TYR A 228 10.81 8.94 11.88
N ARG A 229 10.98 7.79 12.55
CA ARG A 229 11.85 7.70 13.75
C ARG A 229 13.32 8.02 13.49
N VAL A 230 13.78 7.81 12.27
CA VAL A 230 15.16 8.15 11.86
C VAL A 230 15.25 9.51 11.16
N GLY A 231 14.18 10.30 11.12
CA GLY A 231 14.20 11.66 10.55
C GLY A 231 14.02 11.74 9.03
N ALA A 232 13.47 10.72 8.41
CA ALA A 232 13.04 10.83 7.02
C ALA A 232 11.80 11.74 6.90
N ARG A 233 11.72 12.45 5.76
CA ARG A 233 10.58 13.31 5.44
C ARG A 233 9.42 12.46 4.95
N LEU A 234 8.22 12.72 5.50
CA LEU A 234 6.96 12.15 5.00
C LEU A 234 6.05 13.28 4.50
N ILE A 235 5.30 13.01 3.45
CA ILE A 235 4.38 13.97 2.84
C ILE A 235 3.05 13.30 2.46
N ASP A 236 2.00 14.12 2.32
CA ASP A 236 0.70 13.75 1.76
C ASP A 236 -0.05 12.64 2.53
N LEU A 237 0.28 12.41 3.81
CA LEU A 237 -0.28 11.31 4.60
C LEU A 237 -1.77 11.46 4.90
N GLU A 238 -2.35 12.65 4.76
CA GLU A 238 -3.79 12.89 4.84
C GLU A 238 -4.56 12.25 3.68
N TYR A 239 -3.91 11.99 2.54
CA TYR A 239 -4.56 11.44 1.35
C TYR A 239 -4.60 9.90 1.39
N VAL A 240 -5.58 9.38 2.11
CA VAL A 240 -5.89 7.95 2.16
C VAL A 240 -7.11 7.68 1.30
N GLN A 241 -6.93 6.92 0.22
CA GLN A 241 -8.02 6.54 -0.67
C GLN A 241 -8.87 5.43 -0.05
N PHE A 242 -10.19 5.63 0.01
CA PHE A 242 -11.15 4.62 0.39
C PHE A 242 -11.77 4.00 -0.87
N HIS A 243 -11.68 2.68 -1.01
CA HIS A 243 -12.39 1.98 -2.08
C HIS A 243 -13.88 1.92 -1.76
N PRO A 244 -14.76 2.34 -2.67
CA PRO A 244 -16.18 2.47 -2.36
C PRO A 244 -16.90 1.13 -2.20
N THR A 245 -16.47 0.07 -2.89
CA THR A 245 -17.17 -1.21 -2.95
C THR A 245 -16.34 -2.35 -2.36
N VAL A 246 -16.54 -2.60 -1.06
CA VAL A 246 -15.94 -3.72 -0.32
C VAL A 246 -17.06 -4.55 0.26
N PHE A 247 -16.99 -5.86 0.11
CA PHE A 247 -18.02 -6.79 0.58
C PHE A 247 -18.33 -6.60 2.06
N PHE A 248 -19.60 -6.51 2.38
CA PHE A 248 -20.09 -6.34 3.73
C PHE A 248 -21.12 -7.40 4.11
N LYS A 249 -20.79 -8.25 5.06
CA LYS A 249 -21.74 -9.10 5.77
C LYS A 249 -21.28 -9.20 7.23
N LYS A 250 -22.21 -9.23 8.17
CA LYS A 250 -21.87 -9.36 9.58
C LYS A 250 -21.08 -10.66 9.80
N ASN A 251 -19.95 -10.56 10.48
CA ASN A 251 -19.01 -11.67 10.76
C ASN A 251 -18.34 -12.30 9.53
N ALA A 252 -18.43 -11.69 8.34
CA ALA A 252 -17.67 -12.10 7.16
C ALA A 252 -16.41 -11.23 6.98
N PRO A 253 -15.34 -11.78 6.38
CA PRO A 253 -14.16 -11.01 6.03
C PRO A 253 -14.49 -9.91 5.02
N ARG A 254 -13.73 -8.81 5.08
CA ARG A 254 -13.79 -7.76 4.08
C ARG A 254 -12.92 -8.15 2.89
N PHE A 255 -13.47 -8.09 1.70
CA PHE A 255 -12.70 -8.27 0.46
C PHE A 255 -13.19 -7.31 -0.62
N LEU A 256 -12.29 -6.98 -1.52
CA LEU A 256 -12.55 -6.05 -2.59
C LEU A 256 -13.61 -6.59 -3.57
N ILE A 257 -14.59 -5.76 -3.89
CA ILE A 257 -15.47 -5.94 -5.04
C ILE A 257 -14.95 -5.00 -6.12
N THR A 258 -14.33 -5.58 -7.13
CA THR A 258 -13.55 -4.85 -8.14
C THR A 258 -14.33 -3.71 -8.81
N GLU A 259 -13.65 -2.62 -9.10
CA GLU A 259 -14.21 -1.49 -9.84
C GLU A 259 -14.60 -1.86 -11.28
N ALA A 260 -13.97 -2.86 -11.85
CA ALA A 260 -14.29 -3.37 -13.17
C ALA A 260 -15.76 -3.76 -13.31
N LEU A 261 -16.41 -4.26 -12.24
CA LEU A 261 -17.85 -4.52 -12.25
C LEU A 261 -18.68 -3.25 -12.55
N ARG A 262 -18.29 -2.11 -11.97
CA ARG A 262 -18.95 -0.82 -12.27
C ARG A 262 -18.61 -0.37 -13.69
N GLY A 263 -17.40 -0.62 -14.16
CA GLY A 263 -16.97 -0.39 -15.53
C GLY A 263 -17.78 -1.17 -16.57
N GLU A 264 -18.23 -2.38 -16.22
CA GLU A 264 -19.07 -3.24 -17.05
C GLU A 264 -20.59 -3.01 -16.85
N GLY A 265 -20.99 -2.03 -16.02
CA GLY A 265 -22.38 -1.57 -15.92
C GLY A 265 -23.10 -1.87 -14.61
N ALA A 266 -22.41 -2.39 -13.60
CA ALA A 266 -22.99 -2.50 -12.26
C ALA A 266 -23.23 -1.12 -11.64
N VAL A 267 -24.36 -0.94 -10.96
CA VAL A 267 -24.78 0.35 -10.37
C VAL A 267 -24.96 0.25 -8.85
N LEU A 268 -24.61 1.33 -8.15
CA LEU A 268 -24.83 1.46 -6.71
C LEU A 268 -26.28 1.84 -6.45
N VAL A 269 -26.91 1.11 -5.50
CA VAL A 269 -28.26 1.36 -5.03
C VAL A 269 -28.32 1.30 -3.50
N ASN A 270 -29.27 2.04 -2.89
CA ASN A 270 -29.58 1.93 -1.47
C ASN A 270 -30.51 0.74 -1.18
N SER A 271 -30.93 0.55 0.07
CA SER A 271 -31.84 -0.54 0.48
C SER A 271 -33.20 -0.51 -0.21
N ARG A 272 -33.62 0.66 -0.76
CA ARG A 272 -34.86 0.83 -1.52
C ARG A 272 -34.71 0.60 -3.02
N GLY A 273 -33.47 0.32 -3.50
CA GLY A 273 -33.16 0.16 -4.92
C GLY A 273 -32.96 1.48 -5.69
N GLU A 274 -32.85 2.60 -4.98
CA GLU A 274 -32.67 3.92 -5.59
C GLU A 274 -31.20 4.14 -5.97
N ARG A 275 -30.96 4.64 -7.17
CA ARG A 275 -29.63 4.95 -7.73
C ARG A 275 -29.14 6.31 -7.23
N PHE A 276 -28.77 6.42 -5.97
CA PHE A 276 -28.44 7.68 -5.30
C PHE A 276 -27.27 8.44 -5.94
N MET A 277 -26.36 7.75 -6.62
CA MET A 277 -25.21 8.37 -7.29
C MET A 277 -25.59 9.26 -8.48
N ASP A 278 -26.71 9.00 -9.14
CA ASP A 278 -27.15 9.74 -10.33
C ASP A 278 -27.48 11.21 -10.02
N ALA A 279 -27.91 11.50 -8.78
CA ALA A 279 -28.16 12.86 -8.30
C ALA A 279 -26.89 13.60 -7.85
N ILE A 280 -25.78 12.89 -7.65
CA ILE A 280 -24.54 13.43 -7.05
C ILE A 280 -23.50 13.77 -8.12
N HIS A 281 -23.36 12.93 -9.16
CA HIS A 281 -22.31 13.11 -10.16
C HIS A 281 -22.77 12.64 -11.55
N PRO A 282 -22.41 13.36 -12.66
CA PRO A 282 -22.82 13.01 -14.02
C PRO A 282 -22.41 11.60 -14.47
N ARG A 283 -21.27 11.08 -13.96
CA ARG A 283 -20.81 9.70 -14.24
C ARG A 283 -21.51 8.66 -13.34
N GLY A 284 -22.46 9.04 -12.48
CA GLY A 284 -23.14 8.13 -11.54
C GLY A 284 -22.16 7.25 -10.75
N SER A 285 -22.38 5.94 -10.77
CA SER A 285 -21.53 4.96 -10.07
C SER A 285 -20.08 4.85 -10.58
N LEU A 286 -19.75 5.49 -11.70
CA LEU A 286 -18.38 5.57 -12.28
C LEU A 286 -17.65 6.88 -11.93
N ALA A 287 -18.19 7.68 -11.02
CA ALA A 287 -17.50 8.86 -10.49
C ALA A 287 -16.17 8.46 -9.82
N PRO A 288 -15.22 9.40 -9.60
CA PRO A 288 -14.00 9.16 -8.84
C PRO A 288 -14.26 8.50 -7.48
N ARG A 289 -13.34 7.64 -7.04
CA ARG A 289 -13.51 6.80 -5.84
C ARG A 289 -13.83 7.59 -4.58
N ASP A 290 -13.18 8.74 -4.40
CA ASP A 290 -13.39 9.64 -3.26
C ASP A 290 -14.82 10.19 -3.22
N ILE A 291 -15.39 10.58 -4.37
CA ILE A 291 -16.77 11.06 -4.49
C ILE A 291 -17.75 9.92 -4.17
N VAL A 292 -17.53 8.75 -4.75
CA VAL A 292 -18.41 7.59 -4.50
C VAL A 292 -18.35 7.15 -3.03
N ALA A 293 -17.16 7.09 -2.43
CA ALA A 293 -17.00 6.72 -1.03
C ALA A 293 -17.69 7.71 -0.07
N ARG A 294 -17.58 9.02 -0.34
CA ARG A 294 -18.31 10.06 0.41
C ARG A 294 -19.82 9.93 0.26
N ALA A 295 -20.30 9.71 -0.96
CA ALA A 295 -21.72 9.53 -1.23
C ALA A 295 -22.32 8.33 -0.47
N ILE A 296 -21.61 7.20 -0.47
CA ILE A 296 -22.02 6.03 0.31
C ILE A 296 -22.00 6.35 1.81
N HIS A 297 -20.96 7.02 2.31
CA HIS A 297 -20.88 7.39 3.72
C HIS A 297 -22.07 8.28 4.16
N LEU A 298 -22.45 9.25 3.32
CA LEU A 298 -23.60 10.12 3.57
C LEU A 298 -24.93 9.35 3.50
N GLU A 299 -25.09 8.46 2.54
CA GLU A 299 -26.28 7.61 2.41
C GLU A 299 -26.47 6.71 3.65
N LEU A 300 -25.37 6.09 4.12
CA LEU A 300 -25.39 5.26 5.34
C LEU A 300 -25.72 6.09 6.59
N ALA A 301 -25.17 7.30 6.69
CA ALA A 301 -25.46 8.20 7.81
C ALA A 301 -26.90 8.69 7.81
N ALA A 302 -27.48 8.94 6.64
CA ALA A 302 -28.87 9.40 6.49
C ALA A 302 -29.90 8.27 6.69
N SER A 303 -29.61 7.07 6.18
CA SER A 303 -30.53 5.93 6.24
C SER A 303 -30.45 5.13 7.55
N GLY A 304 -29.30 5.18 8.24
CA GLY A 304 -29.01 4.29 9.38
C GLY A 304 -28.72 2.84 8.99
N GLU A 305 -28.64 2.54 7.69
CA GLU A 305 -28.39 1.21 7.17
C GLU A 305 -26.91 0.82 7.31
N PRO A 306 -26.60 -0.48 7.46
CA PRO A 306 -25.23 -0.93 7.66
C PRO A 306 -24.41 -1.00 6.35
N CYS A 307 -25.06 -1.01 5.19
CA CYS A 307 -24.42 -1.10 3.87
C CYS A 307 -25.32 -0.53 2.77
N VAL A 308 -24.74 -0.24 1.62
CA VAL A 308 -25.42 -0.07 0.34
C VAL A 308 -25.19 -1.31 -0.54
N PHE A 309 -25.75 -1.32 -1.75
CA PHE A 309 -25.69 -2.50 -2.60
C PHE A 309 -25.15 -2.18 -3.99
N LEU A 310 -24.42 -3.14 -4.55
CA LEU A 310 -24.02 -3.13 -5.95
C LEU A 310 -24.96 -4.05 -6.73
N ASN A 311 -25.70 -3.49 -7.68
CA ASN A 311 -26.70 -4.18 -8.49
C ASN A 311 -26.09 -4.54 -9.86
N LEU A 312 -26.06 -5.85 -10.17
CA LEU A 312 -25.51 -6.44 -11.39
C LEU A 312 -26.61 -6.92 -12.36
N SER A 313 -27.90 -6.63 -12.11
CA SER A 313 -29.02 -7.20 -12.87
C SER A 313 -29.04 -6.86 -14.37
N ALA A 314 -28.30 -5.84 -14.80
CA ALA A 314 -28.12 -5.50 -16.22
C ALA A 314 -27.13 -6.41 -16.96
N MET A 315 -26.38 -7.23 -16.23
CA MET A 315 -25.32 -8.11 -16.77
C MET A 315 -25.83 -9.54 -16.93
N LYS A 316 -25.38 -10.23 -17.97
CA LYS A 316 -25.71 -11.65 -18.16
C LYS A 316 -25.02 -12.52 -17.12
N PRO A 317 -25.71 -13.51 -16.50
CA PRO A 317 -25.13 -14.39 -15.49
C PRO A 317 -23.83 -15.10 -15.91
N ASP A 318 -23.77 -15.59 -17.15
CA ASP A 318 -22.60 -16.27 -17.66
C ASP A 318 -21.39 -15.34 -17.80
N PHE A 319 -21.62 -14.12 -18.31
CA PHE A 319 -20.58 -13.08 -18.36
C PHE A 319 -20.02 -12.76 -16.97
N ILE A 320 -20.86 -12.66 -15.94
CA ILE A 320 -20.41 -12.43 -14.56
C ILE A 320 -19.49 -13.57 -14.09
N ARG A 321 -19.88 -14.82 -14.34
CA ARG A 321 -19.11 -16.01 -13.92
C ARG A 321 -17.78 -16.15 -14.67
N GLU A 322 -17.74 -15.80 -15.95
CA GLU A 322 -16.54 -15.89 -16.78
C GLU A 322 -15.55 -14.78 -16.49
N ARG A 323 -16.04 -13.55 -16.37
CA ARG A 323 -15.18 -12.35 -16.23
C ARG A 323 -14.76 -12.10 -14.77
N PHE A 324 -15.62 -12.46 -13.79
CA PHE A 324 -15.41 -12.20 -12.36
C PHE A 324 -15.56 -13.47 -11.50
N PRO A 325 -14.85 -14.56 -11.84
CA PRO A 325 -15.03 -15.85 -11.18
C PRO A 325 -14.70 -15.79 -9.68
N THR A 326 -13.69 -15.02 -9.28
CA THR A 326 -13.27 -14.90 -7.89
C THR A 326 -14.28 -14.12 -7.05
N VAL A 327 -14.81 -13.02 -7.57
CA VAL A 327 -15.86 -12.26 -6.88
C VAL A 327 -17.11 -13.14 -6.71
N ALA A 328 -17.52 -13.84 -7.77
CA ALA A 328 -18.69 -14.73 -7.73
C ALA A 328 -18.51 -15.86 -6.70
N ALA A 329 -17.35 -16.53 -6.69
CA ALA A 329 -17.04 -17.61 -5.75
C ALA A 329 -17.01 -17.09 -4.29
N ARG A 330 -16.28 -16.01 -4.02
CA ARG A 330 -16.17 -15.46 -2.65
C ARG A 330 -17.49 -14.92 -2.11
N CYS A 331 -18.34 -14.31 -2.94
CA CYS A 331 -19.67 -13.91 -2.52
C CYS A 331 -20.55 -15.13 -2.21
N ALA A 332 -20.48 -16.19 -3.02
CA ALA A 332 -21.22 -17.43 -2.81
C ALA A 332 -20.81 -18.16 -1.52
N GLU A 333 -19.50 -18.18 -1.16
CA GLU A 333 -19.01 -18.71 0.13
C GLU A 333 -19.68 -18.04 1.33
N HIS A 334 -20.12 -16.79 1.15
CA HIS A 334 -20.81 -16.01 2.18
C HIS A 334 -22.32 -15.93 1.92
N GLY A 335 -22.88 -16.80 1.05
CA GLY A 335 -24.32 -16.92 0.80
C GLY A 335 -24.90 -15.72 0.06
N VAL A 336 -24.19 -15.17 -0.94
CA VAL A 336 -24.67 -14.16 -1.89
C VAL A 336 -24.44 -14.64 -3.32
N ASP A 337 -25.53 -14.95 -4.04
CA ASP A 337 -25.48 -15.28 -5.48
C ASP A 337 -25.49 -13.98 -6.29
N VAL A 338 -24.33 -13.54 -6.73
CA VAL A 338 -24.15 -12.27 -7.47
C VAL A 338 -24.92 -12.20 -8.81
N THR A 339 -25.42 -13.34 -9.30
CA THR A 339 -26.23 -13.40 -10.52
C THR A 339 -27.73 -13.16 -10.28
N ARG A 340 -28.15 -13.15 -9.01
CA ARG A 340 -29.57 -13.03 -8.59
C ARG A 340 -29.79 -12.00 -7.51
N GLU A 341 -28.76 -11.71 -6.73
CA GLU A 341 -28.85 -10.86 -5.54
C GLU A 341 -27.91 -9.65 -5.69
N TRP A 342 -28.25 -8.57 -5.05
CA TRP A 342 -27.36 -7.41 -4.95
C TRP A 342 -26.22 -7.70 -3.98
N ILE A 343 -25.01 -7.27 -4.33
CA ILE A 343 -23.84 -7.44 -3.46
C ILE A 343 -23.84 -6.35 -2.38
N PRO A 344 -23.94 -6.69 -1.08
CA PRO A 344 -23.82 -5.70 -0.03
C PRO A 344 -22.40 -5.16 0.07
N VAL A 345 -22.24 -3.82 0.06
CA VAL A 345 -20.93 -3.16 0.03
C VAL A 345 -20.85 -1.95 0.97
N VAL A 346 -19.63 -1.70 1.46
CA VAL A 346 -19.25 -0.51 2.25
C VAL A 346 -17.94 0.04 1.73
N PRO A 347 -17.62 1.33 1.98
CA PRO A 347 -16.26 1.84 1.75
C PRO A 347 -15.26 1.23 2.71
N ALA A 348 -13.99 1.12 2.29
CA ALA A 348 -12.89 0.72 3.17
C ALA A 348 -11.56 1.38 2.74
N ALA A 349 -10.65 1.59 3.68
CA ALA A 349 -9.31 2.09 3.40
C ALA A 349 -8.59 1.16 2.43
N HIS A 350 -8.01 1.71 1.35
CA HIS A 350 -7.54 0.93 0.23
C HIS A 350 -6.12 1.26 -0.20
N PHE A 351 -5.77 2.54 -0.31
CA PHE A 351 -4.46 2.97 -0.79
C PHE A 351 -3.99 4.25 -0.11
N SER A 352 -2.70 4.32 0.23
CA SER A 352 -2.05 5.52 0.75
C SER A 352 -1.42 6.31 -0.41
N CYS A 353 -1.93 7.51 -0.71
CA CYS A 353 -1.33 8.36 -1.75
C CYS A 353 -0.05 9.04 -1.25
N GLY A 354 0.03 9.32 0.05
CA GLY A 354 1.20 9.81 0.73
C GLY A 354 2.11 8.71 1.29
N GLY A 355 3.29 9.11 1.75
CA GLY A 355 4.29 8.19 2.28
C GLY A 355 5.63 8.85 2.57
N VAL A 356 6.70 8.07 2.51
CA VAL A 356 8.08 8.54 2.63
C VAL A 356 8.45 9.31 1.37
N HIS A 357 8.80 10.59 1.53
CA HIS A 357 9.18 11.43 0.39
C HIS A 357 10.45 10.93 -0.29
N THR A 358 10.38 10.73 -1.59
CA THR A 358 11.51 10.28 -2.41
C THR A 358 11.63 11.09 -3.70
N ASP A 359 12.84 11.08 -4.27
CA ASP A 359 13.04 11.43 -5.68
C ASP A 359 12.59 10.26 -6.59
N LEU A 360 12.69 10.43 -7.91
CA LEU A 360 12.31 9.41 -8.90
C LEU A 360 13.24 8.18 -8.93
N ALA A 361 14.39 8.25 -8.25
CA ALA A 361 15.28 7.13 -8.03
C ALA A 361 15.08 6.46 -6.65
N GLY A 362 13.98 6.76 -5.97
CA GLY A 362 13.62 6.20 -4.68
C GLY A 362 14.41 6.71 -3.48
N ARG A 363 15.30 7.70 -3.65
CA ARG A 363 16.17 8.21 -2.59
C ARG A 363 15.41 9.10 -1.63
N THR A 364 15.59 8.89 -0.34
CA THR A 364 15.09 9.76 0.73
C THR A 364 16.11 10.83 1.13
N ASN A 365 15.75 11.71 2.07
CA ASN A 365 16.70 12.63 2.69
C ASN A 365 17.67 11.96 3.68
N VAL A 366 17.49 10.67 4.00
CA VAL A 366 18.40 9.85 4.79
C VAL A 366 19.31 9.10 3.83
N ARG A 367 20.62 9.32 3.92
CA ARG A 367 21.58 8.64 3.02
C ARG A 367 21.43 7.13 3.14
N HIS A 368 21.52 6.43 1.99
CA HIS A 368 21.44 4.97 1.85
C HIS A 368 20.08 4.35 2.27
N LEU A 369 19.07 5.19 2.54
CA LEU A 369 17.70 4.77 2.76
C LEU A 369 16.84 5.16 1.56
N ASN A 370 16.24 4.18 0.92
CA ASN A 370 15.32 4.34 -0.18
C ASN A 370 13.91 3.87 0.21
N ALA A 371 12.89 4.36 -0.50
CA ALA A 371 11.54 3.84 -0.41
C ALA A 371 10.93 3.73 -1.81
N ILE A 372 10.12 2.66 -2.03
CA ILE A 372 9.50 2.35 -3.31
C ILE A 372 8.07 1.82 -3.15
N GLY A 373 7.28 1.87 -4.21
CA GLY A 373 5.88 1.46 -4.20
C GLY A 373 5.07 2.28 -3.19
N GLU A 374 3.99 1.72 -2.67
CA GLU A 374 3.04 2.43 -1.80
C GLU A 374 3.63 2.98 -0.48
N THR A 375 4.82 2.52 -0.07
CA THR A 375 5.54 3.11 1.08
C THR A 375 6.10 4.49 0.76
N ALA A 376 6.46 4.73 -0.50
CA ALA A 376 7.04 5.98 -0.99
C ALA A 376 5.98 7.00 -1.40
N CYS A 377 6.39 8.24 -1.48
CA CYS A 377 5.61 9.33 -2.08
C CYS A 377 6.51 10.20 -2.96
N THR A 378 6.34 10.09 -4.27
CA THR A 378 6.94 10.98 -5.27
C THR A 378 6.01 12.15 -5.62
N GLY A 379 4.79 12.16 -5.06
CA GLY A 379 3.70 13.04 -5.44
C GLY A 379 2.93 12.58 -6.70
N LEU A 380 3.20 11.39 -7.23
CA LEU A 380 2.53 10.84 -8.41
C LEU A 380 1.01 10.85 -8.30
N HIS A 381 0.50 10.44 -7.15
CA HIS A 381 -0.93 10.27 -6.91
C HIS A 381 -1.63 11.52 -6.40
N GLY A 382 -0.87 12.52 -5.94
CA GLY A 382 -1.46 13.73 -5.35
C GLY A 382 -2.54 13.41 -4.32
N ALA A 383 -3.67 14.08 -4.39
CA ALA A 383 -4.76 13.93 -3.42
C ALA A 383 -5.64 12.69 -3.62
N ASN A 384 -5.52 11.98 -4.77
CA ASN A 384 -6.30 10.77 -5.05
C ASN A 384 -5.68 10.00 -6.22
N ARG A 385 -5.59 8.68 -6.10
CA ARG A 385 -4.93 7.78 -7.05
C ARG A 385 -5.88 7.37 -8.19
N LEU A 386 -5.40 7.42 -9.43
CA LEU A 386 -6.04 6.78 -10.57
C LEU A 386 -5.99 5.25 -10.43
N ALA A 387 -7.05 4.55 -10.79
CA ALA A 387 -7.10 3.09 -10.76
C ALA A 387 -5.96 2.45 -11.58
N SER A 388 -5.50 1.26 -11.20
CA SER A 388 -4.46 0.46 -11.89
C SER A 388 -3.09 1.10 -12.09
N THR A 389 -2.81 2.28 -11.47
CA THR A 389 -1.48 2.92 -11.50
C THR A 389 -0.50 2.31 -10.50
N SER A 390 -0.98 1.76 -9.36
CA SER A 390 -0.11 1.34 -8.25
C SER A 390 0.84 0.20 -8.59
N LEU A 391 0.38 -0.80 -9.38
CA LEU A 391 1.27 -1.90 -9.81
C LEU A 391 2.32 -1.39 -10.82
N LEU A 392 1.95 -0.44 -11.69
CA LEU A 392 2.88 0.19 -12.61
C LEU A 392 3.95 0.99 -11.87
N GLU A 393 3.55 1.77 -10.86
CA GLU A 393 4.48 2.50 -9.98
C GLU A 393 5.44 1.54 -9.27
N CYS A 394 4.97 0.39 -8.78
CA CYS A 394 5.82 -0.62 -8.16
C CYS A 394 6.95 -1.07 -9.09
N LEU A 395 6.64 -1.35 -10.36
CA LEU A 395 7.66 -1.79 -11.34
C LEU A 395 8.61 -0.68 -11.72
N THR A 396 8.07 0.51 -11.98
CA THR A 396 8.87 1.66 -12.42
C THR A 396 9.82 2.11 -11.31
N SER A 397 9.32 2.31 -10.08
CA SER A 397 10.14 2.71 -8.94
C SER A 397 11.20 1.66 -8.60
N ALA A 398 10.86 0.37 -8.64
CA ALA A 398 11.79 -0.72 -8.41
C ALA A 398 12.96 -0.72 -9.41
N LYS A 399 12.66 -0.58 -10.71
CA LYS A 399 13.66 -0.55 -11.78
C LYS A 399 14.65 0.61 -11.60
N PHE A 400 14.14 1.83 -11.45
CA PHE A 400 15.01 3.02 -11.40
C PHE A 400 15.78 3.13 -10.09
N THR A 401 15.20 2.71 -8.97
CA THR A 401 15.90 2.66 -7.68
C THR A 401 17.03 1.61 -7.72
N ALA A 402 16.78 0.42 -8.25
CA ALA A 402 17.82 -0.61 -8.36
C ALA A 402 18.97 -0.18 -9.27
N LEU A 403 18.69 0.49 -10.40
CA LEU A 403 19.73 1.03 -11.28
C LEU A 403 20.59 2.08 -10.57
N ALA A 404 19.97 2.99 -9.85
CA ALA A 404 20.66 4.02 -9.09
C ALA A 404 21.53 3.42 -7.97
N ASP A 405 20.99 2.45 -7.23
CA ASP A 405 21.71 1.78 -6.15
C ASP A 405 22.89 0.95 -6.67
N GLY A 406 22.73 0.28 -7.80
CA GLY A 406 23.82 -0.45 -8.45
C GLY A 406 24.98 0.47 -8.87
N ALA A 407 24.67 1.63 -9.40
CA ALA A 407 25.67 2.65 -9.74
C ALA A 407 26.38 3.18 -8.48
N ASP A 408 25.61 3.51 -7.43
CA ASP A 408 26.16 4.01 -6.17
C ASP A 408 27.06 2.94 -5.50
N ILE A 409 26.64 1.68 -5.47
CA ILE A 409 27.41 0.58 -4.85
C ILE A 409 28.72 0.33 -5.60
N LYS A 410 28.70 0.41 -6.94
CA LYS A 410 29.93 0.31 -7.76
C LYS A 410 30.87 1.47 -7.53
N ALA A 411 30.37 2.67 -7.28
CA ALA A 411 31.18 3.84 -6.95
C ALA A 411 31.88 3.72 -5.58
N GLY A 412 31.31 2.90 -4.66
CA GLY A 412 31.90 2.63 -3.34
C GLY A 412 31.65 3.70 -2.30
N GLY A 413 32.45 3.71 -1.23
CA GLY A 413 32.33 4.72 -0.17
C GLY A 413 31.35 4.38 0.95
N PHE A 414 30.90 3.13 1.06
CA PHE A 414 30.01 2.68 2.12
C PHE A 414 30.77 2.33 3.39
N ARG A 415 30.28 2.84 4.51
CA ARG A 415 30.73 2.47 5.84
C ARG A 415 29.68 1.61 6.50
N LEU A 416 30.06 0.39 6.89
CA LEU A 416 29.22 -0.59 7.56
C LEU A 416 29.81 -0.90 8.93
N PRO A 417 29.47 -0.13 9.99
CA PRO A 417 29.98 -0.35 11.32
C PRO A 417 29.32 -1.58 11.97
N GLN A 418 29.90 -2.04 13.08
CA GLN A 418 29.22 -2.99 13.95
C GLN A 418 27.99 -2.29 14.59
N PRO A 419 26.80 -2.89 14.51
CA PRO A 419 25.62 -2.35 15.15
C PRO A 419 25.70 -2.61 16.67
N ARG A 420 25.19 -1.68 17.47
CA ARG A 420 25.00 -1.90 18.90
C ARG A 420 24.17 -3.16 19.13
N LEU A 421 24.49 -3.88 20.22
CA LEU A 421 23.75 -5.07 20.58
C LEU A 421 22.31 -4.72 20.96
N TRP A 422 21.36 -5.47 20.41
CA TRP A 422 19.96 -5.40 20.83
C TRP A 422 19.82 -5.86 22.28
N GLN A 423 19.20 -5.04 23.11
CA GLN A 423 18.90 -5.39 24.51
C GLN A 423 17.45 -5.88 24.58
N ALA A 424 17.30 -7.19 24.75
CA ALA A 424 15.98 -7.80 24.88
C ALA A 424 15.45 -7.63 26.32
N ALA A 425 14.22 -7.15 26.46
CA ALA A 425 13.48 -7.22 27.72
C ALA A 425 13.07 -8.68 28.02
N ALA A 426 12.94 -9.01 29.31
CA ALA A 426 12.59 -10.38 29.74
C ALA A 426 11.06 -10.59 29.85
N ARG A 427 10.30 -9.53 30.12
CA ARG A 427 8.86 -9.60 30.36
C ARG A 427 8.11 -9.84 29.06
N GLU A 428 7.10 -10.68 29.06
CA GLU A 428 6.20 -10.87 27.94
C GLU A 428 5.07 -9.82 27.96
N ALA A 429 4.69 -9.31 26.78
CA ALA A 429 3.55 -8.41 26.64
C ALA A 429 2.24 -9.19 26.74
N ASP A 430 1.20 -8.58 27.34
CA ASP A 430 -0.15 -9.17 27.37
C ASP A 430 -0.81 -9.04 25.97
N PRO A 431 -1.08 -10.18 25.29
CA PRO A 431 -1.70 -10.15 23.96
C PRO A 431 -3.11 -9.55 23.96
N THR A 432 -3.80 -9.56 25.12
CA THR A 432 -5.16 -9.01 25.25
C THR A 432 -5.13 -7.49 25.15
N LEU A 433 -4.15 -6.86 25.82
CA LEU A 433 -3.97 -5.41 25.76
C LEU A 433 -3.57 -4.96 24.35
N ILE A 434 -2.64 -5.69 23.71
CA ILE A 434 -2.23 -5.39 22.33
C ILE A 434 -3.44 -5.40 21.37
N ARG A 435 -4.31 -6.42 21.48
CA ARG A 435 -5.52 -6.51 20.64
C ARG A 435 -6.52 -5.39 20.92
N GLN A 436 -6.72 -5.07 22.22
CA GLN A 436 -7.61 -3.99 22.63
C GLN A 436 -7.14 -2.63 22.11
N ASP A 437 -5.85 -2.35 22.23
CA ASP A 437 -5.24 -1.11 21.78
C ASP A 437 -5.31 -0.95 20.27
N LEU A 438 -5.08 -2.02 19.52
CA LEU A 438 -5.23 -2.02 18.06
C LEU A 438 -6.68 -1.77 17.64
N GLN A 439 -7.65 -2.34 18.37
CA GLN A 439 -9.08 -2.12 18.11
C GLN A 439 -9.49 -0.67 18.42
N LEU A 440 -9.01 -0.10 19.51
CA LEU A 440 -9.22 1.29 19.89
C LEU A 440 -8.66 2.24 18.82
N LEU A 441 -7.42 1.99 18.37
CA LEU A 441 -6.78 2.76 17.30
C LEU A 441 -7.62 2.72 16.02
N ARG A 442 -8.00 1.53 15.55
CA ARG A 442 -8.80 1.34 14.31
C ARG A 442 -10.14 2.07 14.39
N SER A 443 -10.83 1.96 15.52
CA SER A 443 -12.10 2.65 15.74
C SER A 443 -11.93 4.16 15.78
N THR A 444 -10.86 4.66 16.42
CA THR A 444 -10.51 6.09 16.49
C THR A 444 -10.25 6.64 15.09
N MET A 445 -9.41 5.97 14.31
CA MET A 445 -9.08 6.41 12.95
C MET A 445 -10.31 6.40 12.03
N TRP A 446 -11.13 5.34 12.11
CA TRP A 446 -12.33 5.24 11.30
C TRP A 446 -13.32 6.37 11.59
N ASN A 447 -13.63 6.61 12.86
CA ASN A 447 -14.68 7.55 13.26
C ASN A 447 -14.26 9.01 13.19
N TYR A 448 -12.95 9.32 13.37
CA TYR A 448 -12.49 10.70 13.50
C TYR A 448 -11.56 11.18 12.39
N ALA A 449 -10.85 10.28 11.72
CA ALA A 449 -9.90 10.58 10.65
C ALA A 449 -10.20 9.82 9.34
N GLY A 450 -11.42 9.26 9.21
CA GLY A 450 -11.84 8.48 8.04
C GLY A 450 -12.21 9.34 6.81
N ILE A 451 -13.34 9.02 6.17
CA ILE A 451 -13.78 9.62 4.90
C ILE A 451 -14.14 11.11 5.07
N MET A 452 -14.85 11.46 6.15
CA MET A 452 -15.23 12.83 6.47
C MET A 452 -14.59 13.27 7.78
N ARG A 453 -13.90 14.39 7.74
CA ARG A 453 -13.09 14.93 8.85
C ARG A 453 -13.60 16.29 9.29
N SER A 454 -13.35 16.66 10.54
CA SER A 454 -13.53 18.02 11.02
C SER A 454 -12.41 18.35 12.02
N PRO A 455 -12.09 19.65 12.26
CA PRO A 455 -11.06 20.05 13.23
C PRO A 455 -11.29 19.46 14.63
N LYS A 456 -12.56 19.41 15.07
CA LYS A 456 -12.96 18.85 16.38
C LYS A 456 -12.71 17.33 16.44
N ARG A 457 -13.06 16.59 15.38
CA ARG A 457 -12.82 15.13 15.29
C ARG A 457 -11.33 14.82 15.26
N LEU A 458 -10.54 15.54 14.45
CA LEU A 458 -9.09 15.37 14.37
C LEU A 458 -8.38 15.67 15.70
N THR A 459 -8.79 16.74 16.40
CA THR A 459 -8.27 17.08 17.73
C THR A 459 -8.56 15.95 18.74
N ARG A 460 -9.76 15.37 18.69
CA ARG A 460 -10.14 14.23 19.55
C ARG A 460 -9.32 12.99 19.23
N ALA A 461 -9.17 12.64 17.94
CA ALA A 461 -8.33 11.53 17.49
C ALA A 461 -6.88 11.69 18.00
N ARG A 462 -6.30 12.88 17.80
CA ARG A 462 -4.93 13.18 18.24
C ARG A 462 -4.73 12.94 19.75
N ARG A 463 -5.67 13.40 20.58
CA ARG A 463 -5.58 13.19 22.03
C ARG A 463 -5.59 11.71 22.40
N ILE A 464 -6.56 10.94 21.89
CA ILE A 464 -6.65 9.49 22.18
C ILE A 464 -5.40 8.76 21.71
N LEU A 465 -4.90 9.06 20.51
CA LEU A 465 -3.72 8.41 19.96
C LEU A 465 -2.41 8.79 20.69
N LEU A 466 -2.32 9.99 21.28
CA LEU A 466 -1.16 10.39 22.09
C LEU A 466 -1.13 9.59 23.40
N GLU A 467 -2.26 9.48 24.09
CA GLU A 467 -2.38 8.65 25.30
C GLU A 467 -2.01 7.19 24.99
N LEU A 468 -2.58 6.63 23.92
CA LEU A 468 -2.28 5.27 23.48
C LEU A 468 -0.80 5.07 23.14
N ARG A 469 -0.16 6.04 22.49
CA ARG A 469 1.27 5.98 22.17
C ARG A 469 2.14 5.87 23.43
N GLU A 470 1.83 6.63 24.48
CA GLU A 470 2.58 6.60 25.73
C GLU A 470 2.52 5.22 26.39
N GLU A 471 1.33 4.62 26.44
CA GLU A 471 1.14 3.24 26.93
C GLU A 471 1.95 2.23 26.12
N ILE A 472 1.83 2.28 24.80
CA ILE A 472 2.54 1.37 23.88
C ILE A 472 4.06 1.55 23.99
N GLN A 473 4.57 2.76 24.17
CA GLN A 473 6.00 2.99 24.35
C GLN A 473 6.52 2.41 25.67
N SER A 474 5.72 2.44 26.72
CA SER A 474 6.06 1.74 27.98
C SER A 474 6.11 0.23 27.76
N PHE A 475 5.07 -0.35 27.15
CA PHE A 475 5.06 -1.76 26.76
C PHE A 475 6.30 -2.17 25.96
N TYR A 476 6.64 -1.37 24.95
CA TYR A 476 7.77 -1.65 24.05
C TYR A 476 9.13 -1.64 24.77
N ARG A 477 9.29 -0.81 25.79
CA ARG A 477 10.53 -0.75 26.60
C ARG A 477 10.64 -1.92 27.58
N ASP A 478 9.51 -2.28 28.18
CA ASP A 478 9.46 -3.19 29.33
C ASP A 478 9.25 -4.66 28.93
N CYS A 479 8.78 -4.90 27.69
CA CYS A 479 8.43 -6.23 27.21
C CYS A 479 9.32 -6.70 26.05
N ARG A 480 9.45 -8.01 25.93
CA ARG A 480 10.06 -8.66 24.78
C ARG A 480 9.29 -8.28 23.52
N VAL A 481 10.01 -7.87 22.48
CA VAL A 481 9.37 -7.50 21.21
C VAL A 481 8.76 -8.73 20.55
N THR A 482 7.50 -8.58 20.11
CA THR A 482 6.79 -9.54 19.28
C THR A 482 6.33 -8.85 18.00
N ARG A 483 5.92 -9.63 17.01
CA ARG A 483 5.35 -9.09 15.78
C ARG A 483 4.19 -8.11 16.07
N GLU A 484 3.25 -8.54 16.91
CA GLU A 484 2.04 -7.77 17.25
C GLU A 484 2.39 -6.45 17.95
N LEU A 485 3.39 -6.47 18.85
CA LEU A 485 3.84 -5.26 19.53
C LEU A 485 4.55 -4.28 18.57
N ILE A 486 5.34 -4.79 17.62
CA ILE A 486 5.97 -3.98 16.56
C ILE A 486 4.88 -3.37 15.66
N GLU A 487 3.89 -4.17 15.24
CA GLU A 487 2.76 -3.72 14.43
C GLU A 487 1.98 -2.61 15.16
N LEU A 488 1.62 -2.81 16.42
CA LEU A 488 0.89 -1.83 17.23
C LEU A 488 1.68 -0.52 17.40
N ARG A 489 2.98 -0.60 17.71
CA ARG A 489 3.86 0.57 17.81
C ARG A 489 3.94 1.36 16.50
N ASN A 490 4.06 0.68 15.38
CA ASN A 490 4.10 1.31 14.07
C ASN A 490 2.72 1.87 13.69
N ALA A 491 1.64 1.16 13.98
CA ALA A 491 0.27 1.60 13.72
C ALA A 491 -0.06 2.93 14.42
N VAL A 492 0.25 3.05 15.73
CA VAL A 492 -0.05 4.28 16.47
C VAL A 492 0.80 5.45 15.99
N GLN A 493 2.07 5.21 15.63
CA GLN A 493 2.92 6.25 15.04
C GLN A 493 2.38 6.72 13.69
N THR A 494 2.01 5.80 12.81
CA THR A 494 1.42 6.10 11.49
C THR A 494 0.09 6.84 11.63
N ALA A 495 -0.80 6.40 12.54
CA ALA A 495 -2.07 7.05 12.80
C ALA A 495 -1.90 8.50 13.26
N LEU A 496 -0.94 8.76 14.16
CA LEU A 496 -0.60 10.12 14.60
C LEU A 496 -0.10 11.00 13.45
N LEU A 497 0.71 10.44 12.55
CA LEU A 497 1.23 11.16 11.39
C LEU A 497 0.10 11.52 10.41
N VAL A 498 -0.82 10.60 10.13
CA VAL A 498 -2.02 10.86 9.30
C VAL A 498 -2.90 11.94 9.92
N VAL A 499 -3.20 11.85 11.22
CA VAL A 499 -4.02 12.84 11.92
C VAL A 499 -3.32 14.21 11.97
N HIS A 500 -2.00 14.21 12.13
CA HIS A 500 -1.21 15.45 12.12
C HIS A 500 -1.27 16.13 10.75
N ALA A 501 -0.99 15.39 9.67
CA ALA A 501 -1.05 15.91 8.29
C ALA A 501 -2.46 16.44 7.99
N ALA A 502 -3.51 15.67 8.31
CA ALA A 502 -4.90 16.09 8.13
C ALA A 502 -5.28 17.34 8.93
N SER A 503 -4.67 17.54 10.11
CA SER A 503 -4.94 18.73 10.95
C SER A 503 -4.24 19.99 10.42
N LEU A 504 -3.15 19.83 9.68
CA LEU A 504 -2.41 20.96 9.09
C LEU A 504 -2.99 21.41 7.74
N ASN A 505 -3.74 20.55 7.07
CA ASN A 505 -4.34 20.84 5.78
C ASN A 505 -5.83 21.19 5.95
N PRO A 506 -6.23 22.48 5.88
CA PRO A 506 -7.63 22.89 6.01
C PRO A 506 -8.41 22.75 4.69
N VAL A 507 -7.74 22.45 3.57
CA VAL A 507 -8.34 22.48 2.23
C VAL A 507 -8.78 21.09 1.82
N SER A 508 -10.07 20.95 1.50
CA SER A 508 -10.59 19.69 0.93
C SER A 508 -10.08 19.49 -0.48
N LYS A 509 -9.39 18.35 -0.70
CA LYS A 509 -8.86 17.89 -1.97
C LYS A 509 -8.92 16.36 -2.03
N GLY A 510 -9.45 15.80 -3.11
CA GLY A 510 -9.50 14.36 -3.35
C GLY A 510 -9.98 13.54 -2.15
N CYS A 511 -9.09 12.71 -1.62
CA CYS A 511 -9.36 11.83 -0.47
C CYS A 511 -9.37 12.54 0.90
N HIS A 512 -8.91 13.80 0.97
CA HIS A 512 -8.97 14.60 2.19
C HIS A 512 -10.17 15.54 2.12
N TYR A 513 -11.23 15.21 2.86
CA TYR A 513 -12.45 16.00 2.89
C TYR A 513 -12.75 16.49 4.31
N VAL A 514 -12.70 17.81 4.49
CA VAL A 514 -12.95 18.49 5.75
C VAL A 514 -14.32 19.16 5.68
N VAL A 515 -15.16 18.90 6.66
CA VAL A 515 -16.45 19.57 6.82
C VAL A 515 -16.28 20.75 7.78
N ASP A 516 -16.86 21.89 7.42
CA ASP A 516 -16.88 23.07 8.26
C ASP A 516 -17.81 22.85 9.46
N GLY A 517 -17.29 23.10 10.65
CA GLY A 517 -18.02 23.45 11.85
C GLY A 517 -19.04 22.47 12.41
N GLU A 518 -18.61 21.58 13.30
CA GLU A 518 -19.37 21.24 14.52
C GLU A 518 -18.54 21.54 15.77
#